data_017e2e82eef6d039abfe9000154e3d38
#
_entry.id   017e2e82eef6d039abfe9000154e3d38
#
_cell.length_a   1.000
_cell.length_b   1.000
_cell.length_c   1.000
_cell.angle_alpha   90.00
_cell.angle_beta   90.00
_cell.angle_gamma   90.00
#
_symmetry.space_group_name_H-M   'P 1'
#
loop_
_entity.id
_entity.type
_entity.pdbx_description
1 polymer ?
#
loop_
_entity_poly.entity_id
_entity_poly.type
_entity_poly.pdbx_seq_one_letter_code
_entity_poly.pdbx_strand_id
1 'polypeptide(L)'
;MSVMPDFFINENIENRILNNYKNLKNENKYLISLGSGGLEKILEAKKTYEIIRHLYDFHDLIPMIVSNPGQEFLQENLINDFLAPNGIDFVKLDNKSIDEIAVIIKNSKFFIVPDTGLMHLAFALRTPVFCVFTYTHPLYVRPEDESYVYGMSYKIKEPKELDNFNNPRCDKGIEVGKIKADLDKFIDRVKNG
;
A
#
# COMPACT_ATOMS: atom_id res chain seq x y z
N MET A 1 -5.81 -14.20 21.77
CA MET A 1 -6.01 -14.61 20.36
C MET A 1 -6.62 -13.40 19.66
N SER A 2 -5.82 -12.63 18.93
CA SER A 2 -6.33 -11.52 18.11
C SER A 2 -6.98 -12.17 16.89
N VAL A 3 -8.31 -12.16 16.85
CA VAL A 3 -9.06 -12.63 15.70
C VAL A 3 -8.96 -11.56 14.61
N MET A 4 -8.34 -11.87 13.49
CA MET A 4 -8.40 -10.98 12.33
C MET A 4 -9.87 -10.83 11.91
N PRO A 5 -10.38 -9.61 11.72
CA PRO A 5 -11.76 -9.41 11.29
C PRO A 5 -11.97 -10.02 9.90
N ASP A 6 -13.11 -10.64 9.67
CA ASP A 6 -13.55 -11.09 8.36
C ASP A 6 -14.28 -9.95 7.64
N PHE A 7 -14.03 -9.82 6.34
CA PHE A 7 -14.76 -8.89 5.48
C PHE A 7 -15.46 -9.67 4.36
N PHE A 8 -16.78 -9.52 4.27
CA PHE A 8 -17.59 -10.22 3.27
C PHE A 8 -17.82 -9.33 2.05
N ILE A 9 -17.39 -9.79 0.89
CA ILE A 9 -17.61 -9.12 -0.38
C ILE A 9 -18.93 -9.61 -1.01
N ASN A 10 -19.75 -8.68 -1.48
CA ASN A 10 -20.96 -9.00 -2.23
C ASN A 10 -20.60 -9.58 -3.60
N GLU A 11 -21.07 -10.79 -3.91
CA GLU A 11 -20.77 -11.52 -5.15
C GLU A 11 -21.13 -10.74 -6.42
N ASN A 12 -22.23 -9.97 -6.40
CA ASN A 12 -22.62 -9.16 -7.57
C ASN A 12 -21.61 -8.04 -7.84
N ILE A 13 -21.06 -7.42 -6.77
CA ILE A 13 -20.02 -6.40 -6.88
C ILE A 13 -18.72 -7.06 -7.36
N GLU A 14 -18.35 -8.21 -6.78
CA GLU A 14 -17.16 -8.96 -7.18
C GLU A 14 -17.20 -9.30 -8.68
N ASN A 15 -18.29 -9.89 -9.16
CA ASN A 15 -18.47 -10.23 -10.58
C ASN A 15 -18.41 -9.00 -11.49
N ARG A 16 -19.05 -7.89 -11.11
CA ARG A 16 -19.00 -6.63 -11.87
C ARG A 16 -17.59 -6.09 -11.99
N ILE A 17 -16.84 -6.05 -10.89
CA ILE A 17 -15.46 -5.53 -10.87
C ILE A 17 -14.52 -6.43 -11.66
N LEU A 18 -14.60 -7.75 -11.49
CA LEU A 18 -13.79 -8.70 -12.26
C LEU A 18 -14.06 -8.64 -13.77
N ASN A 19 -15.31 -8.37 -14.17
CA ASN A 19 -15.66 -8.18 -15.57
C ASN A 19 -15.13 -6.86 -16.14
N ASN A 20 -15.18 -5.77 -15.37
CA ASN A 20 -14.69 -4.46 -15.78
C ASN A 20 -13.16 -4.40 -15.83
N TYR A 21 -12.49 -5.15 -14.96
CA TYR A 21 -11.04 -5.21 -14.83
C TYR A 21 -10.55 -6.64 -15.09
N LYS A 22 -10.77 -7.16 -16.29
CA LYS A 22 -10.40 -8.53 -16.69
C LYS A 22 -8.94 -8.90 -16.40
N ASN A 23 -8.07 -7.90 -16.21
CA ASN A 23 -6.66 -8.06 -15.95
C ASN A 23 -6.26 -7.78 -14.48
N LEU A 24 -7.21 -7.74 -13.52
CA LEU A 24 -6.86 -7.58 -12.08
C LEU A 24 -5.97 -8.70 -11.57
N LYS A 25 -6.23 -9.92 -12.03
CA LYS A 25 -5.43 -11.13 -11.69
C LYS A 25 -4.16 -11.25 -12.52
N ASN A 26 -3.78 -10.23 -13.29
CA ASN A 26 -2.55 -10.27 -14.05
C ASN A 26 -1.36 -10.26 -13.06
N GLU A 27 -0.50 -11.26 -13.17
CA GLU A 27 0.62 -11.51 -12.26
C GLU A 27 1.62 -10.34 -12.17
N ASN A 28 1.60 -9.41 -13.15
CA ASN A 28 2.47 -8.26 -13.18
C ASN A 28 1.85 -6.98 -12.58
N LYS A 29 0.71 -7.04 -11.89
CA LYS A 29 0.06 -5.86 -11.28
C LYS A 29 0.01 -5.95 -9.77
N TYR A 30 0.22 -4.80 -9.12
CA TYR A 30 0.06 -4.63 -7.69
C TYR A 30 -0.75 -3.37 -7.38
N LEU A 31 -1.37 -3.32 -6.21
CA LEU A 31 -2.10 -2.15 -5.76
C LEU A 31 -1.19 -1.23 -4.92
N ILE A 32 -1.33 0.08 -5.06
CA ILE A 32 -0.69 1.07 -4.20
C ILE A 32 -1.68 2.16 -3.80
N SER A 33 -1.79 2.43 -2.50
CA SER A 33 -2.57 3.56 -1.96
C SER A 33 -1.65 4.72 -1.59
N LEU A 34 -2.05 5.92 -2.00
CA LEU A 34 -1.33 7.16 -1.71
C LEU A 34 -1.91 7.91 -0.52
N GLY A 35 -3.20 7.67 -0.21
CA GLY A 35 -3.94 8.42 0.78
C GLY A 35 -3.88 7.84 2.19
N SER A 36 -4.04 8.71 3.18
CA SER A 36 -4.21 8.35 4.60
C SER A 36 -5.10 9.37 5.31
N GLY A 37 -5.57 9.02 6.52
CA GLY A 37 -6.36 9.93 7.36
C GLY A 37 -5.60 11.15 7.89
N GLY A 38 -4.25 11.21 7.74
CA GLY A 38 -3.43 12.34 8.12
C GLY A 38 -2.26 12.54 7.17
N LEU A 39 -1.93 13.79 6.84
CA LEU A 39 -0.84 14.13 5.91
C LEU A 39 0.54 13.68 6.40
N GLU A 40 0.72 13.54 7.70
CA GLU A 40 1.94 13.03 8.34
C GLU A 40 2.20 11.55 8.03
N LYS A 41 1.17 10.82 7.63
CA LYS A 41 1.23 9.39 7.27
C LYS A 41 1.47 9.16 5.78
N ILE A 42 1.42 10.21 4.97
CA ILE A 42 1.57 10.14 3.51
C ILE A 42 3.04 10.22 3.13
N LEU A 43 3.47 9.27 2.28
CA LEU A 43 4.80 9.32 1.69
C LEU A 43 4.86 10.39 0.58
N GLU A 44 5.98 11.08 0.47
CA GLU A 44 6.20 12.10 -0.56
C GLU A 44 6.10 11.49 -1.97
N ALA A 45 5.52 12.24 -2.92
CA ALA A 45 5.32 11.77 -4.31
C ALA A 45 6.63 11.31 -4.97
N LYS A 46 7.75 12.01 -4.73
CA LYS A 46 9.05 11.62 -5.25
C LYS A 46 9.52 10.27 -4.69
N LYS A 47 9.37 10.02 -3.39
CA LYS A 47 9.74 8.73 -2.77
C LYS A 47 8.83 7.61 -3.27
N THR A 48 7.53 7.89 -3.42
CA THR A 48 6.57 6.96 -4.00
C THR A 48 6.94 6.60 -5.44
N TYR A 49 7.30 7.59 -6.25
CA TYR A 49 7.80 7.36 -7.61
C TYR A 49 9.05 6.47 -7.63
N GLU A 50 10.02 6.72 -6.77
CA GLU A 50 11.25 5.92 -6.73
C GLU A 50 11.00 4.46 -6.32
N ILE A 51 9.97 4.20 -5.49
CA ILE A 51 9.50 2.85 -5.17
C ILE A 51 8.84 2.21 -6.40
N ILE A 52 7.92 2.91 -7.05
CA ILE A 52 7.24 2.44 -8.25
C ILE A 52 8.25 2.14 -9.36
N ARG A 53 9.21 3.04 -9.58
CA ARG A 53 10.28 2.88 -10.57
C ARG A 53 11.11 1.63 -10.31
N HIS A 54 11.46 1.38 -9.04
CA HIS A 54 12.18 0.17 -8.64
C HIS A 54 11.40 -1.11 -8.98
N LEU A 55 10.09 -1.14 -8.67
CA LEU A 55 9.24 -2.27 -8.98
C LEU A 55 9.05 -2.48 -10.47
N TYR A 56 8.94 -1.40 -11.23
CA TYR A 56 8.82 -1.43 -12.69
C TYR A 56 10.10 -1.95 -13.35
N ASP A 57 11.27 -1.40 -12.97
CA ASP A 57 12.55 -1.72 -13.61
C ASP A 57 13.11 -3.10 -13.23
N PHE A 58 12.90 -3.56 -12.00
CA PHE A 58 13.54 -4.78 -11.46
C PHE A 58 12.60 -5.97 -11.26
N HIS A 59 11.28 -5.73 -11.21
CA HIS A 59 10.28 -6.77 -10.96
C HIS A 59 9.22 -6.89 -12.06
N ASP A 60 9.27 -6.05 -13.09
CA ASP A 60 8.27 -5.98 -14.18
C ASP A 60 6.83 -5.82 -13.66
N LEU A 61 6.64 -4.94 -12.67
CA LEU A 61 5.38 -4.73 -11.98
C LEU A 61 4.76 -3.37 -12.30
N ILE A 62 3.48 -3.39 -12.69
CA ILE A 62 2.69 -2.21 -13.06
C ILE A 62 1.80 -1.80 -11.86
N PRO A 63 1.85 -0.54 -11.38
CA PRO A 63 1.02 -0.07 -10.28
C PRO A 63 -0.43 0.16 -10.71
N MET A 64 -1.37 -0.32 -9.91
CA MET A 64 -2.75 0.15 -9.85
C MET A 64 -2.85 1.15 -8.71
N ILE A 65 -3.13 2.41 -9.01
CA ILE A 65 -3.00 3.51 -8.07
C ILE A 65 -4.38 3.94 -7.56
N VAL A 66 -4.54 3.98 -6.24
CA VAL A 66 -5.75 4.46 -5.57
C VAL A 66 -5.40 5.56 -4.58
N SER A 67 -6.30 6.56 -4.45
CA SER A 67 -6.28 7.58 -3.40
C SER A 67 -7.55 7.52 -2.56
N ASN A 68 -7.53 8.13 -1.39
CA ASN A 68 -8.75 8.33 -0.60
C ASN A 68 -9.63 9.41 -1.24
N PRO A 69 -10.95 9.37 -1.04
CA PRO A 69 -11.84 10.46 -1.44
C PRO A 69 -11.35 11.82 -0.91
N GLY A 70 -11.29 12.83 -1.77
CA GLY A 70 -10.75 14.16 -1.47
C GLY A 70 -9.22 14.28 -1.49
N GLN A 71 -8.51 13.21 -1.83
CA GLN A 71 -7.05 13.18 -1.96
C GLN A 71 -6.58 12.79 -3.38
N GLU A 72 -7.45 12.96 -4.38
CA GLU A 72 -7.18 12.63 -5.79
C GLU A 72 -5.97 13.39 -6.34
N PHE A 73 -5.70 14.57 -5.80
CA PHE A 73 -4.53 15.38 -6.15
C PHE A 73 -3.19 14.65 -5.93
N LEU A 74 -3.13 13.72 -4.96
CA LEU A 74 -1.93 12.90 -4.74
C LEU A 74 -1.64 11.99 -5.94
N GLN A 75 -2.70 11.42 -6.51
CA GLN A 75 -2.64 10.58 -7.70
C GLN A 75 -2.23 11.41 -8.92
N GLU A 76 -2.88 12.56 -9.10
CA GLU A 76 -2.62 13.46 -10.21
C GLU A 76 -1.18 13.98 -10.20
N ASN A 77 -0.69 14.45 -9.06
CA ASN A 77 0.69 14.89 -8.91
C ASN A 77 1.69 13.76 -9.22
N LEU A 78 1.47 12.55 -8.68
CA LEU A 78 2.35 11.43 -8.94
C LEU A 78 2.37 11.05 -10.43
N ILE A 79 1.20 11.00 -11.07
CA ILE A 79 1.07 10.64 -12.48
C ILE A 79 1.68 11.70 -13.38
N ASN A 80 1.28 12.97 -13.19
CA ASN A 80 1.65 14.06 -14.11
C ASN A 80 3.11 14.49 -13.97
N ASP A 81 3.63 14.50 -12.74
CA ASP A 81 4.99 15.00 -12.48
C ASP A 81 6.06 13.90 -12.59
N PHE A 82 5.66 12.62 -12.42
CA PHE A 82 6.64 11.54 -12.34
C PHE A 82 6.38 10.36 -13.28
N LEU A 83 5.18 9.74 -13.28
CA LEU A 83 5.00 8.49 -14.02
C LEU A 83 4.93 8.71 -15.52
N ALA A 84 4.01 9.55 -15.98
CA ALA A 84 3.80 9.81 -17.40
C ALA A 84 5.03 10.39 -18.10
N PRO A 85 5.75 11.40 -17.54
CA PRO A 85 6.97 11.92 -18.15
C PRO A 85 8.11 10.91 -18.27
N ASN A 86 8.11 9.87 -17.42
CA ASN A 86 9.13 8.84 -17.41
C ASN A 86 8.71 7.52 -18.10
N GLY A 87 7.55 7.51 -18.78
CA GLY A 87 7.08 6.37 -19.55
C GLY A 87 6.76 5.13 -18.72
N ILE A 88 6.36 5.31 -17.43
CA ILE A 88 5.94 4.21 -16.57
C ILE A 88 4.46 3.93 -16.79
N ASP A 89 4.15 2.69 -17.16
CA ASP A 89 2.76 2.23 -17.27
C ASP A 89 2.08 2.16 -15.91
N PHE A 90 0.80 2.53 -15.85
CA PHE A 90 -0.01 2.49 -14.63
C PHE A 90 -1.49 2.30 -14.91
N VAL A 91 -2.24 1.92 -13.90
CA VAL A 91 -3.71 1.91 -13.91
C VAL A 91 -4.21 2.89 -12.85
N LYS A 92 -4.92 3.93 -13.26
CA LYS A 92 -5.58 4.87 -12.35
C LYS A 92 -6.93 4.32 -11.90
N LEU A 93 -7.16 4.27 -10.59
CA LEU A 93 -8.41 3.80 -9.99
C LEU A 93 -9.14 4.98 -9.34
N ASP A 94 -10.08 5.57 -10.06
CA ASP A 94 -10.87 6.72 -9.60
C ASP A 94 -12.20 6.31 -9.01
N ASN A 95 -12.67 7.05 -7.99
CA ASN A 95 -14.05 7.02 -7.48
C ASN A 95 -14.58 5.61 -7.18
N LYS A 96 -13.78 4.76 -6.53
CA LYS A 96 -14.19 3.42 -6.13
C LYS A 96 -14.87 3.46 -4.76
N SER A 97 -16.00 2.74 -4.63
CA SER A 97 -16.59 2.45 -3.32
C SER A 97 -15.68 1.54 -2.51
N ILE A 98 -15.92 1.46 -1.20
CA ILE A 98 -15.15 0.58 -0.33
C ILE A 98 -15.26 -0.90 -0.73
N ASP A 99 -16.45 -1.32 -1.18
CA ASP A 99 -16.69 -2.69 -1.65
C ASP A 99 -15.93 -2.98 -2.96
N GLU A 100 -15.88 -2.02 -3.89
CA GLU A 100 -15.12 -2.15 -5.12
C GLU A 100 -13.61 -2.21 -4.83
N ILE A 101 -13.12 -1.38 -3.91
CA ILE A 101 -11.72 -1.42 -3.46
C ILE A 101 -11.41 -2.75 -2.77
N ALA A 102 -12.33 -3.30 -1.96
CA ALA A 102 -12.16 -4.61 -1.32
C ALA A 102 -11.96 -5.72 -2.36
N VAL A 103 -12.76 -5.71 -3.45
CA VAL A 103 -12.58 -6.67 -4.55
C VAL A 103 -11.21 -6.51 -5.21
N ILE A 104 -10.79 -5.26 -5.45
CA ILE A 104 -9.49 -4.97 -6.08
C ILE A 104 -8.35 -5.42 -5.17
N ILE A 105 -8.40 -5.12 -3.86
CA ILE A 105 -7.41 -5.58 -2.87
C ILE A 105 -7.33 -7.10 -2.88
N LYS A 106 -8.46 -7.81 -2.73
CA LYS A 106 -8.54 -9.27 -2.69
C LYS A 106 -7.90 -9.95 -3.91
N ASN A 107 -8.01 -9.32 -5.09
CA ASN A 107 -7.54 -9.86 -6.35
C ASN A 107 -6.18 -9.27 -6.81
N SER A 108 -5.54 -8.45 -5.99
CA SER A 108 -4.20 -7.91 -6.26
C SER A 108 -3.13 -8.89 -5.81
N LYS A 109 -2.00 -8.93 -6.52
CA LYS A 109 -0.84 -9.75 -6.13
C LYS A 109 -0.35 -9.40 -4.74
N PHE A 110 -0.25 -8.12 -4.45
CA PHE A 110 0.00 -7.52 -3.13
C PHE A 110 -0.43 -6.05 -3.12
N PHE A 111 -0.45 -5.47 -1.95
CA PHE A 111 -0.87 -4.09 -1.74
C PHE A 111 0.20 -3.29 -0.97
N ILE A 112 0.64 -2.17 -1.53
CA ILE A 112 1.52 -1.20 -0.84
C ILE A 112 0.65 -0.08 -0.28
N VAL A 113 0.76 0.20 1.01
CA VAL A 113 -0.16 1.09 1.69
C VAL A 113 0.49 1.80 2.89
N PRO A 114 0.15 3.08 3.19
CA PRO A 114 0.48 3.71 4.46
C PRO A 114 -0.42 3.18 5.59
N ASP A 115 -0.20 3.65 6.81
CA ASP A 115 -1.12 3.39 7.94
C ASP A 115 -2.49 4.05 7.69
N THR A 116 -3.45 3.27 7.22
CA THR A 116 -4.81 3.69 6.83
C THR A 116 -5.83 2.56 7.01
N GLY A 117 -7.11 2.88 6.95
CA GLY A 117 -8.20 1.89 6.97
C GLY A 117 -8.09 0.81 5.90
N LEU A 118 -7.56 1.13 4.71
CA LEU A 118 -7.35 0.16 3.63
C LEU A 118 -6.28 -0.90 3.99
N MET A 119 -5.31 -0.57 4.84
CA MET A 119 -4.37 -1.56 5.39
C MET A 119 -5.11 -2.63 6.20
N HIS A 120 -6.01 -2.22 7.10
CA HIS A 120 -6.80 -3.15 7.90
C HIS A 120 -7.77 -3.98 7.05
N LEU A 121 -8.31 -3.38 5.98
CA LEU A 121 -9.14 -4.10 5.01
C LEU A 121 -8.32 -5.18 4.30
N ALA A 122 -7.08 -4.90 3.90
CA ALA A 122 -6.20 -5.90 3.30
C ALA A 122 -5.87 -7.04 4.26
N PHE A 123 -5.69 -6.76 5.55
CA PHE A 123 -5.53 -7.80 6.59
C PHE A 123 -6.76 -8.70 6.67
N ALA A 124 -7.96 -8.12 6.70
CA ALA A 124 -9.23 -8.86 6.74
C ALA A 124 -9.45 -9.73 5.50
N LEU A 125 -8.95 -9.30 4.35
CA LEU A 125 -9.04 -10.02 3.07
C LEU A 125 -7.90 -11.02 2.84
N ARG A 126 -6.93 -11.11 3.75
CA ARG A 126 -5.75 -11.97 3.63
C ARG A 126 -4.89 -11.67 2.38
N THR A 127 -4.95 -10.45 1.86
CA THR A 127 -4.12 -10.02 0.74
C THR A 127 -2.72 -9.68 1.24
N PRO A 128 -1.62 -10.19 0.63
CA PRO A 128 -0.27 -9.81 1.01
C PRO A 128 -0.11 -8.28 1.02
N VAL A 129 0.42 -7.72 2.12
CA VAL A 129 0.50 -6.27 2.27
C VAL A 129 1.88 -5.80 2.69
N PHE A 130 2.35 -4.70 2.10
CA PHE A 130 3.56 -4.00 2.48
C PHE A 130 3.21 -2.59 2.97
N CYS A 131 3.54 -2.30 4.23
CA CYS A 131 3.23 -1.02 4.83
C CYS A 131 4.47 -0.13 4.97
N VAL A 132 4.31 1.16 4.61
CA VAL A 132 5.32 2.18 4.85
C VAL A 132 4.82 3.11 5.96
N PHE A 133 5.48 3.04 7.12
CA PHE A 133 5.12 3.83 8.29
C PHE A 133 5.99 5.08 8.39
N THR A 134 5.34 6.24 8.35
CA THR A 134 5.99 7.56 8.44
C THR A 134 5.64 8.31 9.72
N TYR A 135 4.66 7.80 10.50
CA TYR A 135 4.20 8.43 11.74
C TYR A 135 3.86 7.41 12.83
N THR A 136 2.93 6.49 12.57
CA THR A 136 2.51 5.47 13.54
C THR A 136 3.58 4.41 13.71
N HIS A 137 3.84 3.99 14.94
CA HIS A 137 4.76 2.88 15.18
C HIS A 137 4.08 1.53 14.84
N PRO A 138 4.72 0.63 14.08
CA PRO A 138 4.12 -0.62 13.61
C PRO A 138 3.54 -1.51 14.70
N LEU A 139 4.12 -1.52 15.90
CA LEU A 139 3.63 -2.32 17.04
C LEU A 139 2.17 -2.07 17.42
N TYR A 140 1.61 -0.90 17.07
CA TYR A 140 0.22 -0.58 17.39
C TYR A 140 -0.80 -1.11 16.38
N VAL A 141 -0.35 -1.49 15.19
CA VAL A 141 -1.25 -1.75 14.06
C VAL A 141 -0.91 -3.01 13.26
N ARG A 142 0.23 -3.64 13.51
CA ARG A 142 0.63 -4.86 12.78
C ARG A 142 -0.29 -6.03 13.15
N PRO A 143 -0.56 -6.95 12.21
CA PRO A 143 -1.24 -8.20 12.53
C PRO A 143 -0.35 -9.08 13.41
N GLU A 144 -0.98 -9.86 14.32
CA GLU A 144 -0.28 -10.85 15.16
C GLU A 144 -0.13 -12.22 14.47
N ASP A 145 -0.83 -12.41 13.36
CA ASP A 145 -0.84 -13.67 12.60
C ASP A 145 0.45 -13.79 11.75
N GLU A 146 1.39 -14.61 12.21
CA GLU A 146 2.67 -14.84 11.53
C GLU A 146 2.55 -15.65 10.22
N SER A 147 1.42 -16.35 10.02
CA SER A 147 1.15 -17.08 8.78
C SER A 147 0.78 -16.15 7.62
N TYR A 148 0.46 -14.90 7.93
CA TYR A 148 0.06 -13.89 6.97
C TYR A 148 1.27 -13.20 6.33
N VAL A 149 1.29 -13.10 4.99
CA VAL A 149 2.38 -12.42 4.27
C VAL A 149 2.29 -10.92 4.45
N TYR A 150 3.08 -10.41 5.36
CA TYR A 150 3.12 -9.01 5.74
C TYR A 150 4.54 -8.46 5.72
N GLY A 151 4.72 -7.28 5.13
CA GLY A 151 5.97 -6.54 5.11
C GLY A 151 5.81 -5.12 5.64
N MET A 152 6.89 -4.55 6.17
CA MET A 152 6.89 -3.18 6.64
C MET A 152 8.24 -2.50 6.45
N SER A 153 8.19 -1.18 6.23
CA SER A 153 9.36 -0.33 6.27
C SER A 153 9.08 0.91 7.13
N TYR A 154 9.99 1.22 8.03
CA TYR A 154 9.88 2.35 8.95
C TYR A 154 11.24 2.79 9.46
N LYS A 155 11.30 4.04 9.95
CA LYS A 155 12.41 4.60 10.73
C LYS A 155 11.82 5.10 12.05
N ILE A 156 12.38 4.71 13.17
CA ILE A 156 11.94 5.18 14.49
C ILE A 156 12.55 6.57 14.77
N LYS A 157 11.73 7.50 15.30
CA LYS A 157 12.21 8.78 15.80
C LYS A 157 13.15 8.58 16.99
N GLU A 158 14.18 9.39 17.05
CA GLU A 158 15.06 9.44 18.22
C GLU A 158 14.26 9.88 19.47
N PRO A 159 14.63 9.39 20.67
CA PRO A 159 13.88 9.71 21.90
C PRO A 159 13.69 11.21 22.18
N LYS A 160 14.65 12.05 21.81
CA LYS A 160 14.57 13.52 21.94
C LYS A 160 13.55 14.18 20.98
N GLU A 161 13.09 13.42 19.96
CA GLU A 161 12.12 13.86 18.96
C GLU A 161 10.72 13.31 19.25
N LEU A 162 10.55 12.56 20.35
CA LEU A 162 9.26 12.03 20.77
C LEU A 162 8.35 13.17 21.23
N ASP A 163 7.07 13.02 20.97
CA ASP A 163 6.04 13.92 21.49
C ASP A 163 5.89 13.80 23.02
N ASN A 164 5.10 14.69 23.62
CA ASN A 164 4.89 14.76 25.09
C ASN A 164 4.28 13.48 25.69
N PHE A 165 3.87 12.50 24.87
CA PHE A 165 3.26 11.26 25.31
C PHE A 165 4.25 10.11 25.48
N ASN A 166 5.55 10.32 25.24
CA ASN A 166 6.61 9.30 25.26
C ASN A 166 6.30 8.03 24.44
N ASN A 167 5.37 8.12 23.51
CA ASN A 167 5.03 7.00 22.63
C ASN A 167 6.02 6.92 21.47
N PRO A 168 6.57 5.75 21.16
CA PRO A 168 7.42 5.60 20.00
C PRO A 168 6.66 5.96 18.71
N ARG A 169 7.28 6.78 17.88
CA ARG A 169 6.76 7.25 16.59
C ARG A 169 7.72 6.88 15.48
N CYS A 170 7.21 6.83 14.25
CA CYS A 170 8.04 6.74 13.07
C CYS A 170 8.44 8.11 12.54
N ASP A 171 9.55 8.15 11.82
CA ASP A 171 10.10 9.34 11.18
C ASP A 171 9.77 9.31 9.68
N LYS A 172 9.20 10.41 9.18
CA LYS A 172 8.92 10.63 7.75
C LYS A 172 10.20 10.67 6.88
N GLY A 173 11.36 10.91 7.51
CA GLY A 173 12.68 10.89 6.88
C GLY A 173 13.22 9.49 6.56
N ILE A 174 12.36 8.47 6.47
CA ILE A 174 12.78 7.13 6.05
C ILE A 174 13.44 7.18 4.66
N GLU A 175 14.61 6.53 4.55
CA GLU A 175 15.36 6.48 3.31
C GLU A 175 14.72 5.53 2.30
N VAL A 176 14.63 5.96 1.04
CA VAL A 176 14.03 5.15 -0.04
C VAL A 176 14.80 3.85 -0.26
N GLY A 177 16.13 3.87 -0.13
CA GLY A 177 16.95 2.66 -0.22
C GLY A 177 16.55 1.59 0.79
N LYS A 178 16.21 2.00 2.03
CA LYS A 178 15.68 1.07 3.04
C LYS A 178 14.33 0.50 2.62
N ILE A 179 13.43 1.35 2.14
CA ILE A 179 12.10 0.89 1.70
C ILE A 179 12.23 -0.14 0.57
N LYS A 180 13.07 0.12 -0.42
CA LYS A 180 13.32 -0.81 -1.54
C LYS A 180 13.87 -2.16 -1.05
N ALA A 181 14.88 -2.15 -0.17
CA ALA A 181 15.46 -3.38 0.37
C ALA A 181 14.46 -4.21 1.21
N ASP A 182 13.61 -3.55 2.00
CA ASP A 182 12.57 -4.24 2.77
C ASP A 182 11.47 -4.79 1.84
N LEU A 183 11.14 -4.06 0.77
CA LEU A 183 10.16 -4.45 -0.25
C LEU A 183 10.63 -5.66 -1.07
N ASP A 184 11.90 -5.71 -1.46
CA ASP A 184 12.47 -6.86 -2.17
C ASP A 184 12.33 -8.15 -1.36
N LYS A 185 12.68 -8.11 -0.07
CA LYS A 185 12.48 -9.23 0.86
C LYS A 185 11.00 -9.65 1.00
N PHE A 186 10.09 -8.67 0.97
CA PHE A 186 8.66 -8.94 1.01
C PHE A 186 8.20 -9.62 -0.28
N ILE A 187 8.62 -9.14 -1.46
CA ILE A 187 8.26 -9.70 -2.76
C ILE A 187 8.76 -11.14 -2.87
N ASP A 188 9.96 -11.44 -2.39
CA ASP A 188 10.50 -12.80 -2.37
C ASP A 188 9.61 -13.75 -1.54
N ARG A 189 9.07 -13.29 -0.41
CA ARG A 189 8.10 -14.08 0.37
C ARG A 189 6.77 -14.27 -0.37
N VAL A 190 6.26 -13.23 -1.06
CA VAL A 190 5.02 -13.32 -1.87
C VAL A 190 5.17 -14.32 -3.03
N LYS A 191 6.38 -14.45 -3.60
CA LYS A 191 6.65 -15.40 -4.69
C LYS A 191 6.78 -16.85 -4.22
N ASN A 192 7.21 -17.07 -2.98
CA ASN A 192 7.53 -18.39 -2.43
C ASN A 192 6.44 -18.97 -1.52
N GLY A 193 5.39 -18.21 -1.21
CA GLY A 193 4.24 -18.63 -0.41
C GLY A 193 3.02 -18.88 -1.25
#